data_34d88c6a6557f6f35cc959d7c9c464f1
#
_entry.id   34d88c6a6557f6f35cc959d7c9c464f1
#
_cell.length_a   1.000
_cell.length_b   1.000
_cell.length_c   1.000
_cell.angle_alpha   90.00
_cell.angle_beta   90.00
_cell.angle_gamma   90.00
#
_symmetry.space_group_name_H-M   'P 1'
#
loop_
_entity.id
_entity.type
_entity.pdbx_description
1 polymer ?
#
loop_
_entity_poly.entity_id
_entity_poly.type
_entity_poly.pdbx_seq_one_letter_code
_entity_poly.pdbx_strand_id
1 'polypeptide(L)'
;LFAQQDLRESIYHGERFTLLATHWQPQLRQSYNQFTSLHIPTALFSDTANSFAGLPGSQVGRNPLPDPDKLQEHFRQWGIREDRPVVVYDEGRGLFAGRAWWTLRWAGLDNVRILDGGLANWRHLGYTTLTGPGNFAVGASATVNPGQMPVATIDDVRSHDGLLIDTRTRNRFAGRRENLDLKAGHIPGAVNVPERLFHNDGLRTWKSCLLYTSPSPR
;
A
#
# COMPACT_ATOMS: atom_id res chain seq x y z
N LEU A 1 2.36 11.82 -0.83
CA LEU A 1 1.88 11.60 0.54
C LEU A 1 0.74 12.56 0.86
N PHE A 2 -0.06 12.22 1.87
CA PHE A 2 -1.14 13.04 2.39
C PHE A 2 -0.95 13.24 3.90
N ALA A 3 -1.01 14.49 4.36
CA ALA A 3 -0.76 14.75 5.78
C ALA A 3 -1.97 14.36 6.64
N GLN A 4 -1.72 13.99 7.90
CA GLN A 4 -2.75 13.59 8.85
C GLN A 4 -3.73 14.73 9.13
N GLN A 5 -3.21 15.95 9.26
CA GLN A 5 -4.03 17.14 9.48
C GLN A 5 -4.93 17.43 8.29
N ASP A 6 -4.41 17.36 7.06
CA ASP A 6 -5.20 17.60 5.85
C ASP A 6 -6.36 16.59 5.74
N LEU A 7 -6.11 15.30 6.05
CA LEU A 7 -7.17 14.30 6.07
C LEU A 7 -8.24 14.61 7.12
N ARG A 8 -7.81 15.01 8.33
CA ARG A 8 -8.74 15.38 9.40
C ARG A 8 -9.62 16.57 8.98
N GLU A 9 -9.03 17.58 8.38
CA GLU A 9 -9.75 18.76 7.88
C GLU A 9 -10.71 18.39 6.75
N SER A 10 -10.27 17.57 5.79
CA SER A 10 -11.13 17.06 4.71
C SER A 10 -12.34 16.29 5.25
N ILE A 11 -12.15 15.44 6.28
CA ILE A 11 -13.27 14.74 6.95
C ILE A 11 -14.22 15.73 7.63
N TYR A 12 -13.67 16.70 8.37
CA TYR A 12 -14.45 17.68 9.11
C TYR A 12 -15.29 18.57 8.19
N HIS A 13 -14.76 18.97 7.03
CA HIS A 13 -15.46 19.79 6.04
C HIS A 13 -16.34 18.99 5.09
N GLY A 14 -16.39 17.67 5.21
CA GLY A 14 -17.21 16.81 4.34
C GLY A 14 -16.73 16.79 2.89
N GLU A 15 -15.43 16.94 2.68
CA GLU A 15 -14.85 16.85 1.33
C GLU A 15 -15.04 15.45 0.74
N ARG A 16 -15.12 15.39 -0.58
CA ARG A 16 -15.39 14.14 -1.30
C ARG A 16 -14.09 13.45 -1.70
N PHE A 17 -13.79 12.34 -1.05
CA PHE A 17 -12.68 11.44 -1.36
C PHE A 17 -13.05 9.99 -1.03
N THR A 18 -12.28 9.03 -1.51
CA THR A 18 -12.38 7.63 -1.08
C THR A 18 -11.22 7.32 -0.13
N LEU A 19 -11.51 6.84 1.08
CA LEU A 19 -10.51 6.46 2.06
C LEU A 19 -10.49 4.94 2.20
N LEU A 20 -9.36 4.30 1.87
CA LEU A 20 -9.19 2.85 1.97
C LEU A 20 -8.25 2.47 3.12
N ALA A 21 -8.77 1.73 4.07
CA ALA A 21 -8.00 1.06 5.11
C ALA A 21 -7.47 -0.27 4.58
N THR A 22 -6.16 -0.37 4.39
CA THR A 22 -5.53 -1.52 3.77
C THR A 22 -4.95 -2.45 4.83
N HIS A 23 -5.49 -3.63 4.94
CA HIS A 23 -5.08 -4.64 5.92
C HIS A 23 -4.49 -5.88 5.25
N TRP A 24 -3.75 -6.64 6.03
CA TRP A 24 -3.34 -8.00 5.67
C TRP A 24 -3.20 -8.87 6.93
N GLN A 25 -3.85 -9.99 6.89
CA GLN A 25 -3.70 -11.09 7.85
C GLN A 25 -3.77 -12.41 7.09
N PRO A 26 -3.24 -13.53 7.64
CA PRO A 26 -3.33 -14.83 6.98
C PRO A 26 -4.76 -15.26 6.62
N GLN A 27 -5.75 -14.79 7.36
CA GLN A 27 -7.17 -15.02 7.10
C GLN A 27 -7.88 -13.68 6.89
N LEU A 28 -8.67 -13.58 5.82
CA LEU A 28 -9.46 -12.39 5.49
C LEU A 28 -10.34 -11.92 6.65
N ARG A 29 -10.95 -12.87 7.37
CA ARG A 29 -11.78 -12.56 8.55
C ARG A 29 -11.00 -11.82 9.64
N GLN A 30 -9.72 -12.13 9.82
CA GLN A 30 -8.88 -11.44 10.81
C GLN A 30 -8.56 -10.01 10.35
N SER A 31 -8.27 -9.80 9.05
CA SER A 31 -8.12 -8.46 8.47
C SER A 31 -9.37 -7.61 8.70
N TYR A 32 -10.55 -8.17 8.43
CA TYR A 32 -11.82 -7.47 8.61
C TYR A 32 -12.12 -7.19 10.10
N ASN A 33 -11.88 -8.14 10.99
CA ASN A 33 -12.05 -7.93 12.43
C ASN A 33 -11.13 -6.82 12.96
N GLN A 34 -9.90 -6.74 12.47
CA GLN A 34 -8.97 -5.66 12.81
C GLN A 34 -9.52 -4.31 12.36
N PHE A 35 -10.00 -4.21 11.14
CA PHE A 35 -10.65 -3.00 10.62
C PHE A 35 -11.88 -2.60 11.45
N THR A 36 -12.79 -3.53 11.72
CA THR A 36 -14.01 -3.25 12.47
C THR A 36 -13.77 -2.90 13.92
N SER A 37 -12.64 -3.32 14.49
CA SER A 37 -12.25 -2.94 15.84
C SER A 37 -11.79 -1.49 15.94
N LEU A 38 -11.14 -0.97 14.88
CA LEU A 38 -10.65 0.41 14.87
C LEU A 38 -10.31 0.85 13.44
N HIS A 39 -10.88 1.99 13.00
CA HIS A 39 -10.54 2.62 11.73
C HIS A 39 -10.72 4.14 11.76
N ILE A 40 -10.16 4.84 10.79
CA ILE A 40 -10.36 6.28 10.60
C ILE A 40 -11.80 6.52 10.11
N PRO A 41 -12.52 7.56 10.57
CA PRO A 41 -13.85 7.89 10.08
C PRO A 41 -13.92 7.93 8.55
N THR A 42 -15.03 7.47 7.99
CA THR A 42 -15.30 7.36 6.55
C THR A 42 -14.53 6.26 5.80
N ALA A 43 -13.62 5.55 6.45
CA ALA A 43 -12.83 4.50 5.81
C ALA A 43 -13.69 3.33 5.30
N LEU A 44 -13.24 2.77 4.19
CA LEU A 44 -13.71 1.52 3.58
C LEU A 44 -12.64 0.45 3.78
N PHE A 45 -13.07 -0.77 4.00
CA PHE A 45 -12.17 -1.91 4.16
C PHE A 45 -11.56 -2.34 2.82
N SER A 46 -10.25 -2.63 2.83
CA SER A 46 -9.56 -3.34 1.75
C SER A 46 -8.57 -4.35 2.33
N ASP A 47 -8.44 -5.50 1.68
CA ASP A 47 -7.47 -6.53 2.04
C ASP A 47 -6.41 -6.68 0.95
N THR A 48 -5.14 -6.60 1.35
CA THR A 48 -4.02 -6.55 0.40
C THR A 48 -3.95 -7.78 -0.49
N ALA A 49 -4.20 -8.96 0.08
CA ALA A 49 -4.09 -10.22 -0.66
C ALA A 49 -5.26 -10.42 -1.64
N ASN A 50 -6.47 -10.04 -1.25
CA ASN A 50 -7.67 -10.25 -2.06
C ASN A 50 -7.93 -9.12 -3.05
N SER A 51 -7.58 -7.88 -2.68
CA SER A 51 -7.91 -6.71 -3.50
C SER A 51 -6.77 -6.23 -4.39
N PHE A 52 -5.52 -6.38 -3.95
CA PHE A 52 -4.35 -5.81 -4.64
C PHE A 52 -3.33 -6.85 -5.08
N ALA A 53 -3.67 -8.13 -5.01
CA ALA A 53 -2.87 -9.22 -5.55
C ALA A 53 -3.75 -10.25 -6.24
N GLY A 54 -3.17 -10.92 -7.23
CA GLY A 54 -3.76 -12.09 -7.87
C GLY A 54 -3.47 -13.37 -7.08
N LEU A 55 -3.98 -14.48 -7.59
CA LEU A 55 -3.74 -15.79 -6.97
C LEU A 55 -2.26 -16.15 -7.03
N PRO A 56 -1.66 -16.59 -5.91
CA PRO A 56 -0.27 -17.02 -5.88
C PRO A 56 -0.05 -18.27 -6.72
N GLY A 57 1.15 -18.38 -7.29
CA GLY A 57 1.54 -19.53 -8.10
C GLY A 57 3.04 -19.63 -8.29
N SER A 58 3.53 -20.82 -8.63
CA SER A 58 4.97 -21.10 -8.79
C SER A 58 5.63 -20.27 -9.90
N GLN A 59 4.88 -19.86 -10.91
CA GLN A 59 5.38 -19.08 -12.05
C GLN A 59 5.17 -17.57 -11.86
N VAL A 60 4.19 -17.17 -11.06
CA VAL A 60 3.81 -15.75 -10.89
C VAL A 60 4.18 -15.19 -9.51
N GLY A 61 4.67 -16.05 -8.63
CA GLY A 61 5.07 -15.67 -7.28
C GLY A 61 3.89 -15.57 -6.30
N ARG A 62 4.18 -15.03 -5.10
CA ARG A 62 3.22 -14.98 -4.00
C ARG A 62 2.19 -13.87 -4.13
N ASN A 63 2.57 -12.73 -4.68
CA ASN A 63 1.71 -11.55 -4.82
C ASN A 63 1.78 -11.03 -6.26
N PRO A 64 1.28 -11.77 -7.27
CA PRO A 64 1.22 -11.26 -8.63
C PRO A 64 0.29 -10.04 -8.72
N LEU A 65 0.24 -9.41 -9.88
CA LEU A 65 -0.73 -8.35 -10.13
C LEU A 65 -2.16 -8.91 -10.06
N PRO A 66 -3.12 -8.13 -9.57
CA PRO A 66 -4.51 -8.56 -9.55
C PRO A 66 -5.08 -8.69 -10.96
N ASP A 67 -6.07 -9.53 -11.09
CA ASP A 67 -6.91 -9.61 -12.27
C ASP A 67 -7.67 -8.28 -12.45
N PRO A 68 -7.65 -7.65 -13.64
CA PRO A 68 -8.31 -6.36 -13.87
C PRO A 68 -9.82 -6.39 -13.64
N ASP A 69 -10.51 -7.48 -13.99
CA ASP A 69 -11.95 -7.58 -13.81
C ASP A 69 -12.33 -7.67 -12.32
N LYS A 70 -11.56 -8.43 -11.54
CA LYS A 70 -11.73 -8.47 -10.09
C LYS A 70 -11.41 -7.12 -9.43
N LEU A 71 -10.38 -6.43 -9.90
CA LEU A 71 -10.08 -5.09 -9.40
C LEU A 71 -11.19 -4.10 -9.75
N GLN A 72 -11.84 -4.24 -10.92
CA GLN A 72 -13.01 -3.45 -11.29
C GLN A 72 -14.21 -3.72 -10.37
N GLU A 73 -14.40 -4.95 -9.91
CA GLU A 73 -15.42 -5.26 -8.89
C GLU A 73 -15.13 -4.52 -7.58
N HIS A 74 -13.87 -4.51 -7.14
CA HIS A 74 -13.45 -3.73 -5.97
C HIS A 74 -13.65 -2.23 -6.16
N PHE A 75 -13.37 -1.67 -7.34
CA PHE A 75 -13.67 -0.26 -7.64
C PHE A 75 -15.15 0.06 -7.43
N ARG A 76 -16.05 -0.84 -7.87
CA ARG A 76 -17.49 -0.68 -7.65
C ARG A 76 -17.84 -0.76 -6.17
N GLN A 77 -17.26 -1.71 -5.43
CA GLN A 77 -17.48 -1.87 -3.98
C GLN A 77 -17.01 -0.66 -3.18
N TRP A 78 -15.89 -0.04 -3.59
CA TRP A 78 -15.36 1.15 -2.91
C TRP A 78 -15.91 2.47 -3.46
N GLY A 79 -16.77 2.44 -4.45
CA GLY A 79 -17.31 3.65 -5.07
C GLY A 79 -16.22 4.56 -5.67
N ILE A 80 -15.18 3.96 -6.27
CA ILE A 80 -14.08 4.72 -6.88
C ILE A 80 -14.59 5.55 -8.05
N ARG A 81 -14.21 6.81 -8.06
CA ARG A 81 -14.59 7.77 -9.11
C ARG A 81 -13.34 8.52 -9.59
N GLU A 82 -13.32 8.85 -10.88
CA GLU A 82 -12.21 9.58 -11.51
C GLU A 82 -12.11 11.03 -10.99
N ASP A 83 -13.25 11.61 -10.62
CA ASP A 83 -13.35 12.99 -10.13
C ASP A 83 -12.97 13.17 -8.65
N ARG A 84 -12.56 12.10 -7.96
CA ARG A 84 -12.27 12.13 -6.52
C ARG A 84 -10.90 11.51 -6.19
N PRO A 85 -10.16 12.13 -5.25
CA PRO A 85 -8.94 11.54 -4.77
C PRO A 85 -9.20 10.26 -3.99
N VAL A 86 -8.26 9.32 -4.08
CA VAL A 86 -8.21 8.12 -3.24
C VAL A 86 -7.07 8.27 -2.25
N VAL A 87 -7.37 8.15 -0.97
CA VAL A 87 -6.37 8.11 0.10
C VAL A 87 -6.30 6.68 0.63
N VAL A 88 -5.11 6.11 0.68
CA VAL A 88 -4.88 4.77 1.22
C VAL A 88 -4.06 4.84 2.50
N TYR A 89 -4.36 3.99 3.47
CA TYR A 89 -3.56 3.87 4.68
C TYR A 89 -3.51 2.44 5.18
N ASP A 90 -2.49 2.14 5.98
CA ASP A 90 -2.37 0.91 6.76
C ASP A 90 -2.12 1.23 8.24
N GLU A 91 -1.70 0.25 9.03
CA GLU A 91 -1.35 0.44 10.46
C GLU A 91 -0.19 1.43 10.71
N GLY A 92 0.51 1.88 9.66
CA GLY A 92 1.58 2.88 9.76
C GLY A 92 2.94 2.43 9.27
N ARG A 93 3.07 1.22 8.70
CA ARG A 93 4.32 0.79 8.06
C ARG A 93 4.42 1.22 6.59
N GLY A 94 3.32 1.58 5.97
CA GLY A 94 3.27 1.97 4.57
C GLY A 94 3.39 0.80 3.57
N LEU A 95 3.61 -0.44 4.04
CA LEU A 95 3.80 -1.62 3.19
C LEU A 95 2.54 -1.96 2.40
N PHE A 96 1.43 -2.06 3.08
CA PHE A 96 0.15 -2.42 2.47
C PHE A 96 -0.46 -1.23 1.75
N ALA A 97 -0.36 -0.05 2.33
CA ALA A 97 -0.75 1.20 1.68
C ALA A 97 0.08 1.48 0.42
N GLY A 98 1.38 1.18 0.43
CA GLY A 98 2.25 1.26 -0.75
C GLY A 98 1.84 0.31 -1.86
N ARG A 99 1.49 -0.94 -1.52
CA ARG A 99 0.95 -1.90 -2.51
C ARG A 99 -0.37 -1.42 -3.10
N ALA A 100 -1.29 -0.94 -2.26
CA ALA A 100 -2.56 -0.39 -2.71
C ALA A 100 -2.35 0.81 -3.63
N TRP A 101 -1.53 1.78 -3.20
CA TRP A 101 -1.19 2.96 -3.98
C TRP A 101 -0.65 2.59 -5.36
N TRP A 102 0.33 1.69 -5.42
CA TRP A 102 0.96 1.28 -6.66
C TRP A 102 -0.04 0.57 -7.59
N THR A 103 -0.86 -0.34 -7.05
CA THR A 103 -1.85 -1.08 -7.83
C THR A 103 -2.94 -0.16 -8.38
N LEU A 104 -3.42 0.80 -7.59
CA LEU A 104 -4.42 1.78 -8.03
C LEU A 104 -3.85 2.72 -9.12
N ARG A 105 -2.57 3.12 -9.00
CA ARG A 105 -1.86 3.86 -10.05
C ARG A 105 -1.69 3.02 -11.32
N TRP A 106 -1.32 1.74 -11.18
CA TRP A 106 -1.23 0.80 -12.29
C TRP A 106 -2.59 0.61 -12.99
N ALA A 107 -3.68 0.68 -12.26
CA ALA A 107 -5.04 0.62 -12.78
C ALA A 107 -5.54 1.94 -13.41
N GLY A 108 -4.70 2.99 -13.47
CA GLY A 108 -5.01 4.23 -14.16
C GLY A 108 -5.53 5.38 -13.30
N LEU A 109 -5.55 5.23 -11.97
CA LEU A 109 -5.96 6.33 -11.10
C LEU A 109 -4.80 7.31 -10.85
N ASP A 110 -4.95 8.56 -11.26
CA ASP A 110 -3.90 9.57 -11.12
C ASP A 110 -3.81 10.18 -9.72
N ASN A 111 -4.93 10.40 -9.07
CA ASN A 111 -4.99 11.07 -7.77
C ASN A 111 -5.11 10.06 -6.62
N VAL A 112 -4.06 9.25 -6.42
CA VAL A 112 -3.94 8.32 -5.29
C VAL A 112 -2.85 8.81 -4.35
N ARG A 113 -3.12 8.87 -3.05
CA ARG A 113 -2.19 9.33 -2.01
C ARG A 113 -2.11 8.35 -0.86
N ILE A 114 -0.95 8.26 -0.22
CA ILE A 114 -0.75 7.47 1.02
C ILE A 114 -0.82 8.43 2.21
N LEU A 115 -1.61 8.07 3.23
CA LEU A 115 -1.65 8.80 4.49
C LEU A 115 -0.35 8.58 5.26
N ASP A 116 0.37 9.65 5.52
CA ASP A 116 1.69 9.60 6.14
C ASP A 116 1.61 9.11 7.60
N GLY A 117 2.29 7.98 7.89
CA GLY A 117 2.27 7.34 9.21
C GLY A 117 1.01 6.52 9.52
N GLY A 118 0.03 6.46 8.61
CA GLY A 118 -1.16 5.61 8.68
C GLY A 118 -1.99 5.77 9.97
N LEU A 119 -2.66 4.70 10.38
CA LEU A 119 -3.52 4.68 11.58
C LEU A 119 -2.72 4.91 12.88
N ALA A 120 -1.47 4.43 12.95
CA ALA A 120 -0.66 4.61 14.15
C ALA A 120 -0.39 6.08 14.44
N ASN A 121 -0.05 6.88 13.41
CA ASN A 121 0.17 8.32 13.58
C ASN A 121 -1.15 9.08 13.83
N TRP A 122 -2.25 8.68 13.17
CA TRP A 122 -3.59 9.21 13.43
C TRP A 122 -3.96 9.14 14.91
N ARG A 123 -3.75 7.96 15.52
CA ARG A 123 -3.98 7.72 16.94
C ARG A 123 -3.01 8.48 17.85
N HIS A 124 -1.73 8.56 17.46
CA HIS A 124 -0.72 9.30 18.22
C HIS A 124 -1.08 10.79 18.34
N LEU A 125 -1.68 11.36 17.28
CA LEU A 125 -2.18 12.74 17.27
C LEU A 125 -3.51 12.92 18.04
N GLY A 126 -4.06 11.85 18.60
CA GLY A 126 -5.32 11.89 19.36
C GLY A 126 -6.56 12.11 18.50
N TYR A 127 -6.49 11.82 17.19
CA TYR A 127 -7.63 11.99 16.30
C TYR A 127 -8.65 10.89 16.46
N THR A 128 -9.93 11.22 16.20
CA THR A 128 -11.07 10.31 16.38
C THR A 128 -10.96 9.08 15.50
N THR A 129 -11.22 7.93 16.08
CA THR A 129 -11.37 6.65 15.39
C THR A 129 -12.76 6.08 15.64
N LEU A 130 -13.21 5.21 14.75
CA LEU A 130 -14.51 4.53 14.85
C LEU A 130 -14.33 3.02 14.93
N THR A 131 -15.36 2.35 15.38
CA THR A 131 -15.56 0.90 15.37
C THR A 131 -16.74 0.56 14.44
N GLY A 132 -16.82 -0.69 13.97
CA GLY A 132 -17.94 -1.15 13.15
C GLY A 132 -17.57 -1.41 11.69
N PRO A 133 -18.55 -1.57 10.81
CA PRO A 133 -18.34 -2.08 9.44
C PRO A 133 -17.65 -1.08 8.50
N GLY A 134 -17.39 0.15 8.95
CA GLY A 134 -16.86 1.23 8.11
C GLY A 134 -17.94 1.95 7.33
N ASN A 135 -17.51 2.69 6.30
CA ASN A 135 -18.42 3.45 5.45
C ASN A 135 -19.06 2.56 4.37
N PHE A 136 -20.09 3.08 3.72
CA PHE A 136 -20.70 2.48 2.54
C PHE A 136 -20.42 3.35 1.32
N ALA A 137 -19.97 2.71 0.25
CA ALA A 137 -19.71 3.39 -0.99
C ALA A 137 -20.96 3.48 -1.85
N VAL A 138 -21.16 4.60 -2.52
CA VAL A 138 -22.25 4.81 -3.47
C VAL A 138 -21.70 5.32 -4.79
N GLY A 139 -21.98 4.58 -5.86
CA GLY A 139 -21.77 5.01 -7.24
C GLY A 139 -20.31 5.11 -7.65
N ALA A 140 -19.77 4.05 -8.18
CA ALA A 140 -18.47 4.05 -8.88
C ALA A 140 -18.63 4.54 -10.32
N SER A 141 -17.63 5.28 -10.83
CA SER A 141 -17.56 5.68 -12.24
C SER A 141 -16.20 5.42 -12.87
N ALA A 142 -15.17 5.13 -12.04
CA ALA A 142 -13.84 4.85 -12.55
C ALA A 142 -13.74 3.45 -13.19
N THR A 143 -13.03 3.39 -14.29
CA THR A 143 -12.75 2.16 -15.02
C THR A 143 -11.29 1.75 -14.82
N VAL A 144 -11.06 0.47 -14.58
CA VAL A 144 -9.70 -0.08 -14.49
C VAL A 144 -9.07 -0.08 -15.89
N ASN A 145 -7.97 0.65 -16.01
CA ASN A 145 -7.11 0.71 -17.20
C ASN A 145 -5.70 0.25 -16.81
N PRO A 146 -5.39 -1.06 -16.90
CA PRO A 146 -4.16 -1.62 -16.38
C PRO A 146 -2.93 -1.19 -17.21
N GLY A 147 -1.74 -1.28 -16.60
CA GLY A 147 -0.47 -1.02 -17.28
C GLY A 147 0.04 0.42 -17.19
N GLN A 148 -0.59 1.29 -16.38
CA GLN A 148 -0.16 2.69 -16.24
C GLN A 148 1.07 2.89 -15.33
N MET A 149 1.62 1.80 -14.78
CA MET A 149 2.88 1.80 -14.03
C MET A 149 3.83 0.75 -14.63
N PRO A 150 5.15 1.01 -14.65
CA PRO A 150 6.12 0.08 -15.22
C PRO A 150 6.18 -1.23 -14.45
N VAL A 151 6.26 -2.34 -15.17
CA VAL A 151 6.39 -3.70 -14.64
C VAL A 151 7.55 -4.38 -15.34
N ALA A 152 8.39 -5.09 -14.59
CA ALA A 152 9.45 -5.92 -15.13
C ALA A 152 9.09 -7.41 -15.00
N THR A 153 9.31 -8.15 -16.06
CA THR A 153 9.18 -9.62 -16.08
C THR A 153 10.44 -10.28 -15.51
N ILE A 154 10.39 -11.60 -15.31
CA ILE A 154 11.59 -12.37 -14.92
C ILE A 154 12.69 -12.27 -15.98
N ASP A 155 12.33 -12.24 -17.25
CA ASP A 155 13.31 -12.15 -18.35
C ASP A 155 13.91 -10.75 -18.45
N ASP A 156 13.13 -9.70 -18.20
CA ASP A 156 13.65 -8.33 -18.05
C ASP A 156 14.70 -8.26 -16.91
N VAL A 157 14.39 -8.85 -15.76
CA VAL A 157 15.33 -8.88 -14.62
C VAL A 157 16.58 -9.70 -14.93
N ARG A 158 16.47 -10.81 -15.66
CA ARG A 158 17.63 -11.65 -16.06
C ARG A 158 18.59 -10.93 -17.02
N SER A 159 18.05 -10.12 -17.90
CA SER A 159 18.83 -9.36 -18.89
C SER A 159 19.24 -7.96 -18.41
N HIS A 160 18.82 -7.57 -17.19
CA HIS A 160 19.09 -6.24 -16.65
C HIS A 160 20.56 -6.10 -16.24
N ASP A 161 21.22 -5.10 -16.77
CA ASP A 161 22.63 -4.74 -16.51
C ASP A 161 22.80 -3.53 -15.56
N GLY A 162 21.69 -2.92 -15.13
CA GLY A 162 21.65 -1.78 -14.24
C GLY A 162 21.51 -2.14 -12.76
N LEU A 163 21.20 -1.15 -11.95
CA LEU A 163 21.01 -1.30 -10.50
C LEU A 163 19.68 -2.01 -10.18
N LEU A 164 19.76 -3.19 -9.60
CA LEU A 164 18.62 -3.92 -9.04
C LEU A 164 18.57 -3.74 -7.52
N ILE A 165 17.44 -3.22 -7.00
CA ILE A 165 17.27 -2.92 -5.58
C ILE A 165 16.29 -3.91 -4.95
N ASP A 166 16.73 -4.57 -3.85
CA ASP A 166 15.88 -5.38 -2.97
C ASP A 166 15.53 -4.58 -1.71
N THR A 167 14.26 -4.25 -1.54
CA THR A 167 13.76 -3.43 -0.42
C THR A 167 13.40 -4.22 0.83
N ARG A 168 13.57 -5.54 0.82
CA ARG A 168 13.29 -6.40 1.98
C ARG A 168 14.27 -6.15 3.14
N THR A 169 13.91 -6.66 4.31
CA THR A 169 14.80 -6.59 5.47
C THR A 169 16.14 -7.29 5.21
N ARG A 170 17.22 -6.81 5.85
CA ARG A 170 18.57 -7.36 5.70
C ARG A 170 18.63 -8.88 5.96
N ASN A 171 17.85 -9.37 6.94
CA ASN A 171 17.83 -10.79 7.28
C ASN A 171 17.18 -11.64 6.17
N ARG A 172 16.11 -11.14 5.54
CA ARG A 172 15.50 -11.82 4.39
C ARG A 172 16.41 -11.77 3.16
N PHE A 173 17.00 -10.63 2.88
CA PHE A 173 17.98 -10.48 1.79
C PHE A 173 19.15 -11.46 1.94
N ALA A 174 19.74 -11.55 3.14
CA ALA A 174 20.85 -12.43 3.44
C ALA A 174 20.47 -13.92 3.55
N GLY A 175 19.21 -14.29 3.38
CA GLY A 175 18.73 -15.66 3.53
C GLY A 175 18.74 -16.21 4.97
N ARG A 176 18.96 -15.36 5.97
CA ARG A 176 19.04 -15.80 7.39
C ARG A 176 17.68 -16.04 8.03
N ARG A 177 16.64 -15.45 7.50
CA ARG A 177 15.27 -15.57 8.00
C ARG A 177 14.29 -15.45 6.84
N GLU A 178 13.69 -16.56 6.46
CA GLU A 178 12.63 -16.60 5.48
C GLU A 178 11.47 -17.45 6.01
N ASN A 179 10.31 -16.84 6.22
CA ASN A 179 9.12 -17.48 6.76
C ASN A 179 7.94 -17.44 5.78
N LEU A 180 8.12 -16.84 4.61
CA LEU A 180 7.05 -16.57 3.66
C LEU A 180 7.26 -17.26 2.31
N ASP A 181 8.49 -17.39 1.87
CA ASP A 181 8.86 -17.93 0.56
C ASP A 181 9.59 -19.27 0.71
N LEU A 182 9.45 -20.15 -0.29
CA LEU A 182 10.07 -21.50 -0.29
C LEU A 182 11.59 -21.46 -0.36
N LYS A 183 12.18 -20.39 -0.91
CA LYS A 183 13.61 -20.22 -1.03
C LYS A 183 14.07 -18.96 -0.32
N ALA A 184 15.11 -19.08 0.47
CA ALA A 184 15.79 -17.96 1.11
C ALA A 184 16.83 -17.33 0.17
N GLY A 185 17.18 -16.06 0.44
CA GLY A 185 18.20 -15.33 -0.31
C GLY A 185 17.61 -14.20 -1.16
N HIS A 186 18.36 -13.77 -2.17
CA HIS A 186 18.03 -12.65 -3.05
C HIS A 186 18.42 -12.93 -4.49
N ILE A 187 17.94 -12.09 -5.41
CA ILE A 187 18.31 -12.16 -6.83
C ILE A 187 19.79 -11.80 -6.97
N PRO A 188 20.61 -12.62 -7.66
CA PRO A 188 22.03 -12.32 -7.87
C PRO A 188 22.25 -10.91 -8.44
N GLY A 189 23.20 -10.16 -7.86
CA GLY A 189 23.51 -8.78 -8.26
C GLY A 189 22.62 -7.71 -7.62
N ALA A 190 21.56 -8.08 -6.90
CA ALA A 190 20.72 -7.09 -6.23
C ALA A 190 21.43 -6.44 -5.03
N VAL A 191 21.18 -5.15 -4.83
CA VAL A 191 21.64 -4.36 -3.67
C VAL A 191 20.50 -4.21 -2.67
N ASN A 192 20.78 -4.45 -1.39
CA ASN A 192 19.76 -4.33 -0.36
C ASN A 192 19.60 -2.90 0.17
N VAL A 193 18.45 -2.29 -0.07
CA VAL A 193 18.04 -1.00 0.47
C VAL A 193 16.71 -1.19 1.21
N PRO A 194 16.73 -1.60 2.49
CA PRO A 194 15.51 -1.90 3.23
C PRO A 194 14.56 -0.70 3.33
N GLU A 195 13.26 -0.95 3.10
CA GLU A 195 12.20 0.08 3.10
C GLU A 195 12.18 0.93 4.37
N ARG A 196 12.52 0.31 5.51
CA ARG A 196 12.57 1.01 6.81
C ARG A 196 13.53 2.20 6.86
N LEU A 197 14.53 2.25 5.97
CA LEU A 197 15.47 3.38 5.89
C LEU A 197 14.79 4.68 5.45
N PHE A 198 13.62 4.58 4.82
CA PHE A 198 12.83 5.71 4.32
C PHE A 198 11.82 6.24 5.35
N HIS A 199 11.72 5.63 6.53
CA HIS A 199 10.84 6.07 7.61
C HIS A 199 11.60 6.78 8.72
N ASN A 200 10.93 7.72 9.39
CA ASN A 200 11.40 8.29 10.64
C ASN A 200 11.22 7.26 11.78
N ASP A 201 12.22 7.19 12.66
CA ASP A 201 12.14 6.33 13.83
C ASP A 201 11.03 6.82 14.78
N GLY A 202 10.20 5.89 15.26
CA GLY A 202 9.13 6.13 16.24
C GLY A 202 7.76 6.45 15.63
N LEU A 203 7.63 7.44 14.78
CA LEU A 203 6.33 7.87 14.22
C LEU A 203 5.92 7.15 12.93
N ARG A 204 6.81 6.35 12.34
CA ARG A 204 6.59 5.64 11.07
C ARG A 204 6.18 6.55 9.89
N THR A 205 6.40 7.85 10.01
CA THR A 205 6.23 8.80 8.91
C THR A 205 7.38 8.68 7.93
N TRP A 206 7.14 9.04 6.68
CA TRP A 206 8.19 9.06 5.67
C TRP A 206 9.18 10.19 5.93
N LYS A 207 10.45 9.93 5.70
CA LYS A 207 11.48 10.96 5.75
C LYS A 207 11.24 11.98 4.64
N SER A 208 11.58 13.24 4.90
CA SER A 208 11.55 14.28 3.87
C SER A 208 12.47 13.91 2.69
N CYS A 209 12.03 14.17 1.46
CA CYS A 209 12.83 13.94 0.27
C CYS A 209 14.19 14.67 0.28
N LEU A 210 14.31 15.76 1.02
CA LEU A 210 15.57 16.49 1.20
C LEU A 210 16.67 15.66 1.88
N LEU A 211 16.32 14.64 2.66
CA LEU A 211 17.29 13.73 3.29
C LEU A 211 17.91 12.74 2.32
N TYR A 212 17.29 12.50 1.15
CA TYR A 212 17.84 11.60 0.13
C TYR A 212 18.76 12.30 -0.87
N THR A 213 18.70 13.62 -0.94
CA THR A 213 19.54 14.44 -1.82
C THR A 213 20.80 14.94 -1.14
N SER A 214 20.92 14.77 0.18
CA SER A 214 22.18 15.09 0.89
C SER A 214 23.22 14.01 0.56
N PRO A 215 24.45 14.38 0.14
CA PRO A 215 25.53 13.42 0.00
C PRO A 215 25.75 12.76 1.36
N SER A 216 25.82 11.42 1.37
CA SER A 216 26.14 10.64 2.59
C SER A 216 27.42 11.20 3.20
N PRO A 217 27.47 11.52 4.50
CA PRO A 217 28.74 11.83 5.13
C PRO A 217 29.65 10.62 4.98
N ARG A 218 30.85 10.85 4.45
CA ARG A 218 31.92 9.86 4.24
C ARG A 218 32.41 9.30 5.56
#